data_6d25165f73e32fd96caf8ce1627dd3dc
#
_entry.id   6d25165f73e32fd96caf8ce1627dd3dc
#
_cell.length_a   1.000
_cell.length_b   1.000
_cell.length_c   1.000
_cell.angle_alpha   90.00
_cell.angle_beta   90.00
_cell.angle_gamma   90.00
#
_symmetry.space_group_name_H-M   'P 1'
#
loop_
_entity.id
_entity.type
_entity.pdbx_description
1 polymer ?
#
loop_
_entity_poly.entity_id
_entity_poly.type
_entity_poly.pdbx_seq_one_letter_code
_entity_poly.pdbx_strand_id
1 'polypeptide(L)'
;MTLLNIQAPPPATHRAVAYMTGSLPMGGQVANTPVFSFHHTPAGLEFCAQPELHPQRRDISLDGLLAFEISNVLTAAESDALVAATEQLGYRDEAPGIQTPPGMRMNKSVHWIAPAEMMAEIYRRIAPLLPQAIDARPLAPRLSQRLNMYRYDAGDVFNRHIDGDWPGYGLSGSADDPTARMAEWTGSRSMLTMILYLNGPDDGVVGGQTRLLGRAGAVVDVTPSKGSALFFRHGFDMQSVMHEGCCVTGDAPKYVARVNVMYAL
;
A
#
# COMPACT_ATOMS: atom_id res chain seq x y z
N MET A 1 -31.30 29.87 -31.92
CA MET A 1 -30.54 29.85 -30.67
C MET A 1 -30.58 28.39 -30.20
N THR A 2 -29.51 27.63 -30.49
CA THR A 2 -29.44 26.17 -30.18
C THR A 2 -29.00 26.07 -28.73
N LEU A 3 -29.87 25.58 -27.87
CA LEU A 3 -29.54 25.27 -26.48
C LEU A 3 -28.53 24.13 -26.49
N LEU A 4 -27.30 24.39 -26.10
CA LEU A 4 -26.30 23.37 -25.81
C LEU A 4 -26.84 22.54 -24.63
N ASN A 5 -27.11 21.28 -24.89
CA ASN A 5 -27.52 20.32 -23.88
C ASN A 5 -26.30 20.02 -23.01
N ILE A 6 -26.13 20.73 -21.90
CA ILE A 6 -25.05 20.48 -20.92
C ILE A 6 -25.44 19.21 -20.20
N GLN A 7 -24.88 18.09 -20.62
CA GLN A 7 -25.06 16.83 -19.94
C GLN A 7 -24.36 16.95 -18.58
N ALA A 8 -25.10 16.67 -17.51
CA ALA A 8 -24.50 16.64 -16.16
C ALA A 8 -23.31 15.70 -16.15
N PRO A 9 -22.20 16.03 -15.47
CA PRO A 9 -21.09 15.12 -15.35
C PRO A 9 -21.56 13.80 -14.72
N PRO A 10 -21.00 12.66 -15.13
CA PRO A 10 -21.36 11.38 -14.53
C PRO A 10 -21.17 11.46 -13.01
N PRO A 11 -22.01 10.79 -12.21
CA PRO A 11 -21.86 10.77 -10.76
C PRO A 11 -20.48 10.27 -10.39
N ALA A 12 -19.88 10.90 -9.38
CA ALA A 12 -18.55 10.50 -8.90
C ALA A 12 -18.59 9.03 -8.43
N THR A 13 -17.62 8.24 -8.86
CA THR A 13 -17.52 6.82 -8.50
C THR A 13 -17.00 6.59 -7.08
N HIS A 14 -16.41 7.64 -6.48
CA HIS A 14 -15.76 7.60 -5.17
C HIS A 14 -15.92 8.92 -4.43
N ARG A 15 -15.65 8.90 -3.13
CA ARG A 15 -15.68 10.07 -2.25
C ARG A 15 -14.52 10.06 -1.26
N ALA A 16 -14.17 11.23 -0.73
CA ALA A 16 -13.29 11.32 0.43
C ALA A 16 -14.03 10.85 1.70
N VAL A 17 -13.43 9.90 2.43
CA VAL A 17 -13.94 9.37 3.69
C VAL A 17 -13.13 9.84 4.90
N ALA A 18 -11.99 10.44 4.66
CA ALA A 18 -11.15 11.15 5.63
C ALA A 18 -10.22 12.13 4.91
N TYR A 19 -9.62 13.01 5.69
CA TYR A 19 -8.52 13.86 5.27
C TYR A 19 -7.38 13.70 6.26
N MET A 20 -6.18 13.39 5.75
CA MET A 20 -4.96 13.31 6.54
C MET A 20 -4.29 14.68 6.55
N THR A 21 -4.14 15.27 7.73
CA THR A 21 -3.45 16.55 7.88
C THR A 21 -1.94 16.33 7.79
N GLY A 22 -1.29 17.05 6.89
CA GLY A 22 0.16 17.12 6.82
C GLY A 22 0.71 18.20 7.76
N SER A 23 1.95 18.03 8.21
CA SER A 23 2.69 19.03 8.98
C SER A 23 4.01 19.39 8.29
N LEU A 24 4.38 20.66 8.31
CA LEU A 24 5.67 21.14 7.83
C LEU A 24 6.75 20.91 8.89
N PRO A 25 7.99 20.51 8.53
CA PRO A 25 9.08 20.35 9.51
C PRO A 25 9.38 21.59 10.35
N MET A 26 9.13 22.76 9.80
CA MET A 26 9.33 24.06 10.47
C MET A 26 8.05 24.61 11.10
N GLY A 27 7.02 23.82 11.23
CA GLY A 27 5.69 24.23 11.66
C GLY A 27 4.84 24.79 10.50
N GLY A 28 3.54 24.75 10.68
CA GLY A 28 2.55 25.12 9.66
C GLY A 28 1.76 23.90 9.18
N GLN A 29 0.73 24.18 8.40
CA GLN A 29 -0.15 23.14 7.85
C GLN A 29 0.00 23.07 6.33
N VAL A 30 0.01 21.87 5.78
CA VAL A 30 -0.17 21.64 4.34
C VAL A 30 -1.63 21.29 4.07
N ALA A 31 -2.01 21.35 2.80
CA ALA A 31 -3.34 20.91 2.37
C ALA A 31 -3.62 19.48 2.84
N ASN A 32 -4.84 19.27 3.31
CA ASN A 32 -5.27 17.93 3.72
C ASN A 32 -5.28 16.98 2.52
N THR A 33 -4.69 15.83 2.68
CA THR A 33 -4.69 14.78 1.66
C THR A 33 -5.90 13.87 1.85
N PRO A 34 -6.77 13.70 0.85
CA PRO A 34 -7.94 12.86 0.95
C PRO A 34 -7.56 11.37 1.04
N VAL A 35 -8.33 10.64 1.84
CA VAL A 35 -8.44 9.18 1.79
C VAL A 35 -9.77 8.86 1.16
N PHE A 36 -9.76 8.10 0.06
CA PHE A 36 -10.95 7.83 -0.72
C PHE A 36 -11.61 6.50 -0.34
N SER A 37 -12.88 6.35 -0.72
CA SER A 37 -13.57 5.06 -0.83
C SER A 37 -14.45 5.12 -2.06
N PHE A 38 -14.51 4.02 -2.82
CA PHE A 38 -15.50 3.87 -3.88
C PHE A 38 -16.89 3.67 -3.29
N HIS A 39 -17.93 4.11 -4.00
CA HIS A 39 -19.33 3.87 -3.60
C HIS A 39 -19.72 2.40 -3.79
N HIS A 40 -19.14 1.76 -4.81
CA HIS A 40 -19.29 0.33 -5.11
C HIS A 40 -17.93 -0.25 -5.42
N THR A 41 -17.75 -1.53 -5.15
CA THR A 41 -16.50 -2.21 -5.51
C THR A 41 -16.25 -2.07 -7.01
N PRO A 42 -15.09 -1.51 -7.43
CA PRO A 42 -14.75 -1.46 -8.85
C PRO A 42 -14.66 -2.84 -9.47
N ALA A 43 -15.02 -2.96 -10.75
CA ALA A 43 -14.92 -4.20 -11.49
C ALA A 43 -13.51 -4.81 -11.40
N GLY A 44 -13.44 -6.11 -11.14
CA GLY A 44 -12.20 -6.86 -10.98
C GLY A 44 -11.59 -6.79 -9.58
N LEU A 45 -12.20 -6.05 -8.63
CA LEU A 45 -11.79 -6.03 -7.23
C LEU A 45 -12.69 -6.89 -6.31
N GLU A 46 -13.62 -7.65 -6.87
CA GLU A 46 -14.35 -8.71 -6.20
C GLU A 46 -13.47 -9.96 -6.11
N PHE A 47 -12.44 -9.91 -5.27
CA PHE A 47 -11.52 -11.03 -5.14
C PHE A 47 -12.21 -12.25 -4.53
N CYS A 48 -11.92 -13.40 -5.09
CA CYS A 48 -12.44 -14.69 -4.64
C CYS A 48 -11.30 -15.72 -4.53
N ALA A 49 -11.64 -16.89 -4.01
CA ALA A 49 -10.70 -17.99 -3.90
C ALA A 49 -10.16 -18.37 -5.29
N GLN A 50 -8.83 -18.45 -5.39
CA GLN A 50 -8.10 -18.82 -6.59
C GLN A 50 -7.34 -20.14 -6.31
N PRO A 51 -7.93 -21.30 -6.64
CA PRO A 51 -7.32 -22.62 -6.30
C PRO A 51 -5.94 -22.83 -6.94
N GLU A 52 -5.70 -22.23 -8.10
CA GLU A 52 -4.40 -22.31 -8.78
C GLU A 52 -3.34 -21.41 -8.16
N LEU A 53 -3.75 -20.45 -7.33
CA LEU A 53 -2.82 -19.50 -6.73
C LEU A 53 -2.18 -20.15 -5.50
N HIS A 54 -0.92 -20.46 -5.58
CA HIS A 54 -0.15 -21.08 -4.50
C HIS A 54 0.88 -20.09 -3.95
N PRO A 55 0.53 -19.26 -2.95
CA PRO A 55 1.47 -18.36 -2.32
C PRO A 55 2.62 -19.11 -1.68
N GLN A 56 3.86 -18.65 -1.89
CA GLN A 56 5.07 -19.26 -1.34
C GLN A 56 5.94 -18.20 -0.68
N ARG A 57 6.38 -18.49 0.55
CA ARG A 57 7.26 -17.61 1.30
C ARG A 57 8.73 -17.96 1.05
N ARG A 58 9.55 -16.91 0.86
CA ARG A 58 11.01 -16.97 0.82
C ARG A 58 11.57 -15.96 1.81
N ASP A 59 12.26 -16.43 2.83
CA ASP A 59 12.92 -15.56 3.79
C ASP A 59 14.12 -14.86 3.17
N ILE A 60 14.34 -13.60 3.58
CA ILE A 60 15.46 -12.77 3.16
C ILE A 60 16.48 -12.71 4.29
N SER A 61 17.72 -13.10 4.00
CA SER A 61 18.83 -12.97 4.96
C SER A 61 19.24 -11.50 5.08
N LEU A 62 18.94 -10.87 6.21
CA LEU A 62 19.16 -9.44 6.47
C LEU A 62 19.68 -9.18 7.88
N ASP A 63 20.85 -9.78 8.23
CA ASP A 63 21.51 -9.61 9.53
C ASP A 63 20.60 -9.89 10.73
N GLY A 64 19.72 -10.91 10.62
CA GLY A 64 18.77 -11.28 11.65
C GLY A 64 17.52 -10.40 11.73
N LEU A 65 17.37 -9.38 10.88
CA LEU A 65 16.14 -8.61 10.77
C LEU A 65 15.06 -9.42 10.03
N LEU A 66 13.81 -9.24 10.43
CA LEU A 66 12.67 -9.92 9.81
C LEU A 66 12.33 -9.29 8.47
N ALA A 67 12.60 -10.00 7.40
CA ALA A 67 12.19 -9.67 6.03
C ALA A 67 11.95 -10.95 5.22
N PHE A 68 10.93 -10.96 4.37
CA PHE A 68 10.60 -12.09 3.50
C PHE A 68 9.73 -11.65 2.33
N GLU A 69 9.69 -12.45 1.29
CA GLU A 69 8.76 -12.31 0.16
C GLU A 69 7.71 -13.41 0.18
N ILE A 70 6.51 -13.10 -0.33
CA ILE A 70 5.51 -14.09 -0.67
C ILE A 70 5.17 -13.89 -2.15
N SER A 71 5.43 -14.91 -2.97
CA SER A 71 5.03 -14.93 -4.37
C SER A 71 3.56 -15.37 -4.52
N ASN A 72 2.95 -15.08 -5.68
CA ASN A 72 1.60 -15.52 -6.03
C ASN A 72 0.52 -15.10 -5.01
N VAL A 73 0.60 -13.85 -4.52
CA VAL A 73 -0.43 -13.27 -3.63
C VAL A 73 -1.64 -12.83 -4.43
N LEU A 74 -1.41 -12.23 -5.61
CA LEU A 74 -2.45 -11.83 -6.57
C LEU A 74 -2.22 -12.48 -7.92
N THR A 75 -3.30 -12.64 -8.67
CA THR A 75 -3.24 -12.89 -10.10
C THR A 75 -2.84 -11.63 -10.86
N ALA A 76 -2.41 -11.78 -12.12
CA ALA A 76 -2.11 -10.63 -12.98
C ALA A 76 -3.35 -9.74 -13.16
N ALA A 77 -4.52 -10.34 -13.37
CA ALA A 77 -5.78 -9.61 -13.55
C ALA A 77 -6.18 -8.80 -12.30
N GLU A 78 -6.01 -9.35 -11.10
CA GLU A 78 -6.26 -8.64 -9.84
C GLU A 78 -5.29 -7.46 -9.65
N SER A 79 -4.02 -7.64 -10.03
CA SER A 79 -3.01 -6.57 -10.01
C SER A 79 -3.37 -5.43 -10.97
N ASP A 80 -3.77 -5.77 -12.20
CA ASP A 80 -4.19 -4.80 -13.22
C ASP A 80 -5.46 -4.05 -12.81
N ALA A 81 -6.42 -4.75 -12.18
CA ALA A 81 -7.64 -4.13 -11.67
C ALA A 81 -7.34 -3.12 -10.54
N LEU A 82 -6.40 -3.43 -9.64
CA LEU A 82 -5.94 -2.48 -8.61
C LEU A 82 -5.29 -1.24 -9.22
N VAL A 83 -4.44 -1.39 -10.23
CA VAL A 83 -3.84 -0.26 -10.94
C VAL A 83 -4.94 0.60 -11.58
N ALA A 84 -5.86 -0.01 -12.33
CA ALA A 84 -6.94 0.69 -13.01
C ALA A 84 -7.85 1.47 -12.05
N ALA A 85 -8.22 0.87 -10.91
CA ALA A 85 -9.03 1.51 -9.89
C ALA A 85 -8.32 2.72 -9.27
N THR A 86 -7.03 2.61 -8.98
CA THR A 86 -6.27 3.70 -8.34
C THR A 86 -5.90 4.82 -9.30
N GLU A 87 -5.75 4.56 -10.59
CA GLU A 87 -5.66 5.60 -11.61
C GLU A 87 -6.96 6.43 -11.68
N GLN A 88 -8.13 5.82 -11.48
CA GLN A 88 -9.40 6.56 -11.41
C GLN A 88 -9.49 7.49 -10.18
N LEU A 89 -8.84 7.13 -9.06
CA LEU A 89 -8.76 7.98 -7.87
C LEU A 89 -7.84 9.19 -8.08
N GLY A 90 -6.87 9.06 -8.96
CA GLY A 90 -5.88 10.09 -9.30
C GLY A 90 -4.73 10.18 -8.31
N TYR A 91 -3.53 9.87 -8.80
CA TYR A 91 -2.29 10.00 -8.02
C TYR A 91 -1.88 11.46 -7.83
N ARG A 92 -1.31 11.78 -6.67
CA ARG A 92 -0.86 13.12 -6.26
C ARG A 92 0.57 13.08 -5.76
N ASP A 93 1.27 14.19 -5.90
CA ASP A 93 2.65 14.34 -5.41
C ASP A 93 2.74 14.44 -3.88
N GLU A 94 1.63 14.70 -3.20
CA GLU A 94 1.57 14.88 -1.75
C GLU A 94 1.45 13.55 -1.02
N ALA A 95 2.20 13.40 0.07
CA ALA A 95 2.06 12.28 0.99
C ALA A 95 1.25 12.69 2.22
N PRO A 96 0.15 11.99 2.58
CA PRO A 96 -0.62 12.36 3.76
C PRO A 96 0.17 12.17 5.05
N GLY A 97 0.14 13.18 5.90
CA GLY A 97 0.57 13.10 7.30
C GLY A 97 2.07 13.21 7.57
N ILE A 98 2.94 13.13 6.57
CA ILE A 98 4.38 13.25 6.75
C ILE A 98 4.95 14.11 5.62
N GLN A 99 5.51 15.25 5.95
CA GLN A 99 6.36 15.97 5.02
C GLN A 99 7.77 15.40 5.07
N THR A 100 8.22 14.95 3.93
CA THR A 100 9.60 14.58 3.71
C THR A 100 10.38 15.77 3.18
N PRO A 101 11.70 15.88 3.46
CA PRO A 101 12.53 16.88 2.81
C PRO A 101 12.41 16.81 1.29
N PRO A 102 12.56 17.95 0.56
CA PRO A 102 12.57 17.94 -0.88
C PRO A 102 13.55 16.89 -1.45
N GLY A 103 13.09 16.11 -2.44
CA GLY A 103 13.88 15.02 -3.04
C GLY A 103 13.97 13.73 -2.22
N MET A 104 13.46 13.71 -0.99
CA MET A 104 13.43 12.48 -0.18
C MET A 104 12.43 11.47 -0.75
N ARG A 105 11.28 11.95 -1.18
CA ARG A 105 10.19 11.16 -1.71
C ARG A 105 9.62 11.83 -2.94
N MET A 106 9.78 11.22 -4.09
CA MET A 106 9.38 11.78 -5.38
C MET A 106 8.18 11.05 -6.00
N ASN A 107 7.87 9.84 -5.52
CA ASN A 107 6.73 9.07 -6.02
C ASN A 107 5.39 9.76 -5.74
N LYS A 108 4.46 9.59 -6.66
CA LYS A 108 3.07 9.98 -6.48
C LYS A 108 2.32 8.99 -5.60
N SER A 109 1.27 9.45 -4.92
CA SER A 109 0.47 8.61 -4.04
C SER A 109 -1.03 8.87 -4.15
N VAL A 110 -1.81 7.83 -3.86
CA VAL A 110 -3.24 7.93 -3.56
C VAL A 110 -3.57 6.99 -2.39
N HIS A 111 -4.47 7.42 -1.51
CA HIS A 111 -4.84 6.68 -0.32
C HIS A 111 -6.32 6.38 -0.35
N TRP A 112 -6.67 5.16 -0.04
CA TRP A 112 -8.07 4.74 -0.04
C TRP A 112 -8.33 3.61 0.95
N ILE A 113 -9.60 3.48 1.32
CA ILE A 113 -10.11 2.33 2.07
C ILE A 113 -10.64 1.32 1.06
N ALA A 114 -9.93 0.22 0.96
CA ALA A 114 -10.26 -0.87 0.06
C ALA A 114 -11.45 -1.70 0.54
N PRO A 115 -12.18 -2.40 -0.34
CA PRO A 115 -13.27 -3.28 0.03
C PRO A 115 -12.83 -4.32 1.07
N ALA A 116 -13.66 -4.52 2.10
CA ALA A 116 -13.34 -5.43 3.21
C ALA A 116 -13.14 -6.87 2.71
N GLU A 117 -13.98 -7.30 1.78
CA GLU A 117 -13.96 -8.64 1.17
C GLU A 117 -12.66 -8.88 0.39
N MET A 118 -12.21 -7.89 -0.39
CA MET A 118 -10.95 -7.95 -1.11
C MET A 118 -9.77 -8.12 -0.13
N MET A 119 -9.74 -7.34 0.93
CA MET A 119 -8.67 -7.41 1.94
C MET A 119 -8.74 -8.72 2.75
N ALA A 120 -9.93 -9.23 3.01
CA ALA A 120 -10.12 -10.52 3.68
C ALA A 120 -9.59 -11.68 2.81
N GLU A 121 -9.83 -11.63 1.49
CA GLU A 121 -9.30 -12.64 0.58
C GLU A 121 -7.78 -12.59 0.48
N ILE A 122 -7.17 -11.40 0.35
CA ILE A 122 -5.72 -11.25 0.40
C ILE A 122 -5.16 -11.81 1.71
N TYR A 123 -5.77 -11.46 2.85
CA TYR A 123 -5.36 -11.98 4.16
C TYR A 123 -5.42 -13.50 4.19
N ARG A 124 -6.52 -14.10 3.74
CA ARG A 124 -6.71 -15.56 3.73
C ARG A 124 -5.59 -16.29 2.96
N ARG A 125 -5.14 -15.72 1.85
CA ARG A 125 -4.06 -16.29 1.01
C ARG A 125 -2.71 -16.29 1.72
N ILE A 126 -2.41 -15.25 2.51
CA ILE A 126 -1.07 -15.05 3.09
C ILE A 126 -0.98 -15.39 4.58
N ALA A 127 -2.08 -15.42 5.32
CA ALA A 127 -2.09 -15.60 6.78
C ALA A 127 -1.30 -16.82 7.27
N PRO A 128 -1.36 -18.00 6.62
CA PRO A 128 -0.57 -19.17 7.03
C PRO A 128 0.95 -18.97 6.89
N LEU A 129 1.37 -17.99 6.08
CA LEU A 129 2.78 -17.71 5.77
C LEU A 129 3.34 -16.53 6.59
N LEU A 130 2.47 -15.81 7.31
CA LEU A 130 2.87 -14.70 8.18
C LEU A 130 3.37 -15.22 9.54
N PRO A 131 4.27 -14.49 10.22
CA PRO A 131 4.58 -14.76 11.63
C PRO A 131 3.32 -14.70 12.48
N GLN A 132 3.02 -15.78 13.20
CA GLN A 132 1.80 -15.88 14.01
C GLN A 132 1.86 -14.99 15.26
N ALA A 133 3.06 -14.57 15.65
CA ALA A 133 3.29 -13.56 16.69
C ALA A 133 4.59 -12.80 16.41
N ILE A 134 4.63 -11.54 16.80
CA ILE A 134 5.83 -10.67 16.84
C ILE A 134 5.86 -10.00 18.22
N ASP A 135 6.97 -10.11 18.96
CA ASP A 135 7.11 -9.59 20.33
C ASP A 135 5.95 -10.00 21.24
N ALA A 136 5.60 -11.29 21.21
CA ALA A 136 4.47 -11.88 21.94
C ALA A 136 3.08 -11.32 21.56
N ARG A 137 2.98 -10.42 20.59
CA ARG A 137 1.71 -9.93 20.06
C ARG A 137 1.21 -10.87 18.96
N PRO A 138 0.03 -11.49 19.10
CA PRO A 138 -0.50 -12.39 18.10
C PRO A 138 -0.93 -11.65 16.83
N LEU A 139 -0.83 -12.35 15.68
CA LEU A 139 -1.32 -11.86 14.40
C LEU A 139 -2.82 -11.59 14.51
N ALA A 140 -3.24 -10.37 14.14
CA ALA A 140 -4.65 -10.04 14.05
C ALA A 140 -5.29 -10.72 12.84
N PRO A 141 -6.58 -11.12 12.89
CA PRO A 141 -7.22 -11.90 11.84
C PRO A 141 -7.63 -11.06 10.61
N ARG A 142 -6.88 -10.01 10.33
CA ARG A 142 -7.18 -9.08 9.22
C ARG A 142 -6.00 -8.16 8.89
N LEU A 143 -5.96 -7.66 7.66
CA LEU A 143 -5.11 -6.55 7.23
C LEU A 143 -5.84 -5.22 7.44
N SER A 144 -5.10 -4.12 7.60
CA SER A 144 -5.69 -2.78 7.49
C SER A 144 -6.31 -2.60 6.10
N GLN A 145 -7.53 -2.04 6.04
CA GLN A 145 -8.20 -1.75 4.77
C GLN A 145 -7.67 -0.46 4.11
N ARG A 146 -6.92 0.36 4.84
CA ARG A 146 -6.28 1.53 4.26
C ARG A 146 -5.06 1.12 3.47
N LEU A 147 -5.14 1.31 2.15
CA LEU A 147 -4.04 1.12 1.24
C LEU A 147 -3.40 2.46 0.89
N ASN A 148 -2.07 2.49 0.92
CA ASN A 148 -1.26 3.57 0.40
C ASN A 148 -0.70 3.11 -0.95
N MET A 149 -1.29 3.62 -2.04
CA MET A 149 -0.85 3.29 -3.39
C MET A 149 0.23 4.26 -3.83
N TYR A 150 1.29 3.74 -4.41
CA TYR A 150 2.41 4.53 -4.91
C TYR A 150 2.65 4.23 -6.38
N ARG A 151 2.83 5.29 -7.15
CA ARG A 151 3.28 5.28 -8.53
C ARG A 151 4.63 5.97 -8.61
N TYR A 152 5.59 5.28 -9.20
CA TYR A 152 6.93 5.80 -9.47
C TYR A 152 7.08 5.96 -10.97
N ASP A 153 7.19 7.19 -11.45
CA ASP A 153 7.50 7.51 -12.84
C ASP A 153 9.02 7.49 -13.06
N ALA A 154 9.47 7.68 -14.30
CA ALA A 154 10.90 7.76 -14.62
C ALA A 154 11.61 8.84 -13.80
N GLY A 155 12.67 8.47 -13.10
CA GLY A 155 13.42 9.35 -12.21
C GLY A 155 12.94 9.36 -10.75
N ASP A 156 11.76 8.80 -10.45
CA ASP A 156 11.23 8.78 -9.09
C ASP A 156 11.99 7.83 -8.18
N VAL A 157 12.19 8.29 -6.95
CA VAL A 157 12.82 7.55 -5.84
C VAL A 157 12.04 7.76 -4.55
N PHE A 158 12.21 6.85 -3.62
CA PHE A 158 11.92 7.10 -2.22
C PHE A 158 13.14 6.71 -1.40
N ASN A 159 13.90 7.72 -0.98
CA ASN A 159 15.17 7.54 -0.30
C ASN A 159 15.03 6.79 1.05
N ARG A 160 16.17 6.44 1.62
CA ARG A 160 16.27 5.62 2.84
C ARG A 160 15.41 6.15 3.97
N HIS A 161 14.57 5.28 4.51
CA HIS A 161 13.68 5.58 5.61
C HIS A 161 13.29 4.31 6.38
N ILE A 162 12.64 4.52 7.50
CA ILE A 162 11.98 3.46 8.29
C ILE A 162 10.49 3.79 8.27
N ASP A 163 9.67 2.79 8.05
CA ASP A 163 8.22 2.92 8.18
C ASP A 163 7.81 2.98 9.65
N GLY A 164 6.90 3.89 9.98
CA GLY A 164 6.25 3.94 11.29
C GLY A 164 5.18 2.87 11.45
N ASP A 165 4.85 2.57 12.68
CA ASP A 165 3.72 1.72 13.06
C ASP A 165 2.41 2.53 13.06
N TRP A 166 1.32 1.90 12.65
CA TRP A 166 0.02 2.54 12.47
C TRP A 166 -1.12 1.70 13.06
N PRO A 167 -2.19 2.35 13.50
CA PRO A 167 -3.44 1.64 13.76
C PRO A 167 -3.99 1.02 12.47
N GLY A 168 -4.87 0.05 12.60
CA GLY A 168 -5.66 -0.44 11.48
C GLY A 168 -6.82 0.49 11.17
N TYR A 169 -7.25 0.49 9.93
CA TYR A 169 -8.36 1.32 9.45
C TYR A 169 -9.34 0.52 8.60
N GLY A 170 -10.60 0.91 8.66
CA GLY A 170 -11.67 0.45 7.78
C GLY A 170 -12.73 1.53 7.62
N LEU A 171 -13.86 1.22 7.01
CA LEU A 171 -15.03 2.09 7.01
C LEU A 171 -15.87 1.85 8.27
N SER A 172 -16.52 2.91 8.78
CA SER A 172 -17.48 2.84 9.89
C SER A 172 -18.83 2.23 9.49
N GLY A 173 -19.06 1.96 8.21
CA GLY A 173 -20.27 1.42 7.62
C GLY A 173 -20.04 0.88 6.23
N SER A 174 -21.11 0.65 5.48
CA SER A 174 -21.02 0.19 4.09
C SER A 174 -20.44 1.26 3.16
N ALA A 175 -19.86 0.85 2.04
CA ALA A 175 -19.24 1.76 1.07
C ALA A 175 -20.26 2.68 0.37
N ASP A 176 -21.49 2.20 0.17
CA ASP A 176 -22.62 2.94 -0.40
C ASP A 176 -23.31 3.90 0.60
N ASP A 177 -23.03 3.76 1.91
CA ASP A 177 -23.50 4.72 2.91
C ASP A 177 -22.72 6.04 2.79
N PRO A 178 -23.38 7.16 2.39
CA PRO A 178 -22.71 8.45 2.23
C PRO A 178 -22.18 9.02 3.54
N THR A 179 -22.63 8.50 4.68
CA THR A 179 -22.21 8.94 6.01
C THR A 179 -21.01 8.15 6.56
N ALA A 180 -20.69 7.01 5.96
CA ALA A 180 -19.54 6.20 6.37
C ALA A 180 -18.22 6.97 6.22
N ARG A 181 -17.36 6.87 7.21
CA ARG A 181 -16.05 7.53 7.31
C ARG A 181 -14.96 6.50 7.58
N MET A 182 -13.72 6.88 7.33
CA MET A 182 -12.59 6.09 7.81
C MET A 182 -12.65 6.00 9.34
N ALA A 183 -12.59 4.78 9.86
CA ALA A 183 -12.57 4.50 11.29
C ALA A 183 -11.29 3.77 11.68
N GLU A 184 -10.69 4.21 12.78
CA GLU A 184 -9.53 3.56 13.38
C GLU A 184 -9.94 2.34 14.19
N TRP A 185 -9.16 1.27 14.11
CA TRP A 185 -9.38 0.07 14.91
C TRP A 185 -8.58 0.11 16.21
N THR A 186 -9.28 -0.03 17.31
CA THR A 186 -8.67 -0.21 18.63
C THR A 186 -8.17 -1.65 18.81
N GLY A 187 -7.22 -1.87 19.73
CA GLY A 187 -6.76 -3.20 20.11
C GLY A 187 -5.80 -3.90 19.14
N SER A 188 -5.35 -3.20 18.09
CA SER A 188 -4.32 -3.71 17.19
C SER A 188 -3.44 -2.61 16.63
N ARG A 189 -2.18 -2.97 16.31
CA ARG A 189 -1.23 -2.07 15.69
C ARG A 189 -0.40 -2.82 14.65
N SER A 190 0.05 -2.14 13.63
CA SER A 190 0.86 -2.77 12.59
C SER A 190 2.28 -3.02 13.07
N MET A 191 2.87 -4.15 12.67
CA MET A 191 4.26 -4.51 12.96
C MET A 191 5.05 -4.89 11.70
N LEU A 192 4.35 -5.15 10.59
CA LEU A 192 4.97 -5.40 9.30
C LEU A 192 4.41 -4.45 8.24
N THR A 193 5.29 -3.92 7.43
CA THR A 193 4.94 -3.41 6.10
C THR A 193 4.81 -4.58 5.15
N MET A 194 3.76 -4.58 4.35
CA MET A 194 3.59 -5.39 3.15
C MET A 194 3.62 -4.44 1.94
N ILE A 195 4.59 -4.63 1.05
CA ILE A 195 4.63 -3.95 -0.24
C ILE A 195 4.18 -4.94 -1.30
N LEU A 196 2.97 -4.76 -1.81
CA LEU A 196 2.41 -5.58 -2.87
C LEU A 196 2.80 -4.97 -4.22
N TYR A 197 3.53 -5.71 -5.03
CA TYR A 197 3.96 -5.28 -6.36
C TYR A 197 2.85 -5.53 -7.38
N LEU A 198 2.41 -4.49 -8.06
CA LEU A 198 1.30 -4.58 -9.03
C LEU A 198 1.79 -4.72 -10.47
N ASN A 199 3.06 -4.45 -10.70
CA ASN A 199 3.76 -4.69 -11.95
C ASN A 199 5.26 -4.89 -11.71
N GLY A 200 6.01 -5.19 -12.77
CA GLY A 200 7.43 -5.50 -12.68
C GLY A 200 8.13 -5.45 -14.04
N PRO A 201 9.33 -6.07 -14.17
CA PRO A 201 10.10 -6.08 -15.42
C PRO A 201 9.34 -6.64 -16.62
N ASP A 202 8.47 -7.64 -16.41
CA ASP A 202 7.66 -8.22 -17.48
C ASP A 202 6.59 -7.25 -18.02
N ASP A 203 6.30 -6.17 -17.26
CA ASP A 203 5.43 -5.07 -17.66
C ASP A 203 6.24 -3.84 -18.13
N GLY A 204 7.55 -3.98 -18.36
CA GLY A 204 8.43 -2.95 -18.86
C GLY A 204 9.05 -2.04 -17.78
N VAL A 205 8.88 -2.34 -16.49
CA VAL A 205 9.50 -1.57 -15.41
C VAL A 205 11.01 -1.82 -15.39
N VAL A 206 11.80 -0.76 -15.47
CA VAL A 206 13.27 -0.81 -15.40
C VAL A 206 13.74 -0.10 -14.14
N GLY A 207 14.58 -0.77 -13.34
CA GLY A 207 14.95 -0.26 -12.02
C GLY A 207 13.83 -0.47 -10.98
N GLY A 208 13.68 0.46 -10.05
CA GLY A 208 12.59 0.46 -9.08
C GLY A 208 12.62 -0.67 -8.05
N GLN A 209 13.77 -1.31 -7.80
CA GLN A 209 13.91 -2.31 -6.73
C GLN A 209 13.54 -1.70 -5.38
N THR A 210 13.09 -2.53 -4.46
CA THR A 210 13.04 -2.16 -3.04
C THR A 210 14.32 -2.65 -2.39
N ARG A 211 15.18 -1.72 -1.96
CA ARG A 211 16.44 -2.05 -1.28
C ARG A 211 16.23 -2.11 0.22
N LEU A 212 16.61 -3.23 0.82
CA LEU A 212 16.61 -3.44 2.26
C LEU A 212 18.05 -3.35 2.77
N LEU A 213 18.22 -2.74 3.95
CA LEU A 213 19.51 -2.49 4.58
C LEU A 213 19.55 -3.18 5.94
N GLY A 214 20.47 -4.13 6.08
CA GLY A 214 20.77 -4.81 7.33
C GLY A 214 21.69 -3.98 8.23
N ARG A 215 21.81 -4.40 9.49
CA ARG A 215 22.59 -3.70 10.51
C ARG A 215 24.10 -3.89 10.37
N ALA A 216 24.53 -5.06 9.92
CA ALA A 216 25.93 -5.40 9.74
C ALA A 216 26.42 -5.13 8.33
N GLY A 217 25.65 -4.41 7.52
CA GLY A 217 26.01 -4.02 6.16
C GLY A 217 25.42 -4.90 5.06
N ALA A 218 24.54 -5.85 5.40
CA ALA A 218 23.78 -6.57 4.38
C ALA A 218 22.94 -5.59 3.55
N VAL A 219 22.96 -5.73 2.24
CA VAL A 219 22.13 -4.97 1.29
C VAL A 219 21.46 -5.98 0.37
N VAL A 220 20.13 -5.92 0.30
CA VAL A 220 19.35 -6.82 -0.54
C VAL A 220 18.41 -5.99 -1.42
N ASP A 221 18.54 -6.11 -2.72
CA ASP A 221 17.65 -5.50 -3.70
C ASP A 221 16.57 -6.51 -4.08
N VAL A 222 15.32 -6.15 -3.80
CA VAL A 222 14.14 -6.95 -4.16
C VAL A 222 13.55 -6.37 -5.43
N THR A 223 13.61 -7.15 -6.51
CA THR A 223 13.01 -6.78 -7.79
C THR A 223 11.49 -6.89 -7.71
N PRO A 224 10.72 -5.87 -8.14
CA PRO A 224 9.28 -5.98 -8.18
C PRO A 224 8.85 -7.13 -9.09
N SER A 225 7.92 -7.95 -8.62
CA SER A 225 7.32 -9.04 -9.40
C SER A 225 5.81 -8.96 -9.25
N LYS A 226 5.10 -8.82 -10.36
CA LYS A 226 3.64 -8.64 -10.39
C LYS A 226 2.92 -9.71 -9.58
N GLY A 227 2.05 -9.29 -8.68
CA GLY A 227 1.29 -10.18 -7.80
C GLY A 227 2.07 -10.76 -6.61
N SER A 228 3.36 -10.44 -6.44
CA SER A 228 4.14 -10.79 -5.24
C SER A 228 4.10 -9.69 -4.19
N ALA A 229 4.48 -10.02 -2.96
CA ALA A 229 4.57 -9.06 -1.86
C ALA A 229 5.86 -9.22 -1.08
N LEU A 230 6.48 -8.10 -0.73
CA LEU A 230 7.62 -7.99 0.17
C LEU A 230 7.11 -7.60 1.56
N PHE A 231 7.61 -8.29 2.58
CA PHE A 231 7.29 -8.04 3.98
C PHE A 231 8.56 -7.71 4.76
N PHE A 232 8.47 -6.73 5.64
CA PHE A 232 9.54 -6.44 6.59
C PHE A 232 9.02 -5.76 7.83
N ARG A 233 9.77 -5.95 8.94
CA ARG A 233 9.45 -5.33 10.21
C ARG A 233 9.58 -3.82 10.13
N HIS A 234 8.59 -3.13 10.71
CA HIS A 234 8.57 -1.68 10.84
C HIS A 234 8.27 -1.23 12.28
N GLY A 235 8.35 0.07 12.51
CA GLY A 235 8.17 0.73 13.80
C GLY A 235 9.33 1.66 14.09
N PHE A 236 9.49 2.08 15.35
CA PHE A 236 10.58 2.96 15.77
C PHE A 236 11.55 2.27 16.73
N ASP A 237 11.76 0.98 16.55
CA ASP A 237 12.68 0.18 17.34
C ASP A 237 13.86 -0.35 16.51
N MET A 238 14.81 -1.00 17.21
CA MET A 238 16.01 -1.56 16.60
C MET A 238 15.75 -2.73 15.66
N GLN A 239 14.53 -3.32 15.62
CA GLN A 239 14.19 -4.42 14.73
C GLN A 239 13.62 -3.93 13.39
N SER A 240 13.36 -2.63 13.28
CA SER A 240 12.79 -2.02 12.07
C SER A 240 13.80 -2.05 10.93
N VAL A 241 13.32 -2.36 9.75
CA VAL A 241 14.13 -2.47 8.53
C VAL A 241 14.20 -1.11 7.84
N MET A 242 15.42 -0.58 7.71
CA MET A 242 15.67 0.57 6.86
C MET A 242 15.60 0.13 5.40
N HIS A 243 14.91 0.91 4.57
CA HIS A 243 14.72 0.56 3.17
C HIS A 243 14.61 1.79 2.28
N GLU A 244 14.73 1.58 0.97
CA GLU A 244 14.54 2.60 -0.06
C GLU A 244 13.82 2.05 -1.29
N GLY A 245 13.02 2.87 -1.96
CA GLY A 245 12.54 2.63 -3.30
C GLY A 245 13.57 3.17 -4.30
N CYS A 246 14.30 2.28 -4.96
CA CYS A 246 15.30 2.65 -5.94
C CYS A 246 14.68 3.36 -7.15
N CYS A 247 15.49 4.12 -7.87
CA CYS A 247 15.07 4.88 -9.04
C CYS A 247 14.45 3.98 -10.12
N VAL A 248 13.31 4.42 -10.66
CA VAL A 248 12.75 3.88 -11.91
C VAL A 248 13.44 4.60 -13.06
N THR A 249 14.03 3.85 -13.98
CA THR A 249 14.84 4.41 -15.08
C THR A 249 14.22 4.21 -16.47
N GLY A 250 13.16 3.38 -16.56
CA GLY A 250 12.41 3.16 -17.80
C GLY A 250 11.16 4.04 -17.90
N ASP A 251 10.48 3.97 -19.04
CA ASP A 251 9.27 4.76 -19.32
C ASP A 251 8.02 4.19 -18.64
N ALA A 252 7.99 2.87 -18.36
CA ALA A 252 6.88 2.24 -17.68
C ALA A 252 6.89 2.58 -16.18
N PRO A 253 5.81 3.16 -15.63
CA PRO A 253 5.75 3.47 -14.21
C PRO A 253 5.65 2.20 -13.36
N LYS A 254 6.27 2.22 -12.19
CA LYS A 254 6.13 1.16 -11.18
C LYS A 254 4.95 1.46 -10.27
N TYR A 255 4.12 0.44 -10.00
CA TYR A 255 2.99 0.52 -9.07
C TYR A 255 3.15 -0.43 -7.90
N VAL A 256 2.92 0.08 -6.69
CA VAL A 256 2.88 -0.74 -5.48
C VAL A 256 1.75 -0.31 -4.55
N ALA A 257 1.21 -1.28 -3.80
CA ALA A 257 0.34 -1.03 -2.67
C ALA A 257 1.08 -1.31 -1.36
N ARG A 258 1.20 -0.30 -0.49
CA ARG A 258 1.69 -0.49 0.86
C ARG A 258 0.52 -0.76 1.78
N VAL A 259 0.57 -1.89 2.46
CA VAL A 259 -0.46 -2.39 3.37
C VAL A 259 0.17 -2.61 4.75
N ASN A 260 -0.59 -2.37 5.80
CA ASN A 260 -0.19 -2.65 7.17
C ASN A 260 -0.71 -4.02 7.61
N VAL A 261 0.21 -4.91 8.05
CA VAL A 261 -0.13 -6.18 8.68
C VAL A 261 -0.29 -5.95 10.18
N MET A 262 -1.46 -6.33 10.70
CA MET A 262 -1.89 -5.97 12.05
C MET A 262 -1.58 -7.08 13.05
N TYR A 263 -1.17 -6.66 14.26
CA TYR A 263 -0.96 -7.52 15.42
C TYR A 263 -1.75 -6.96 16.60
N ALA A 264 -2.24 -7.84 17.49
CA ALA A 264 -2.98 -7.42 18.68
C ALA A 264 -2.05 -6.64 19.65
N LEU A 265 -2.64 -5.73 20.43
CA LEU A 265 -1.94 -4.96 21.47
C LEU A 265 -1.84 -5.76 22.76
#